data_1b434fbb969735ce8e82f84b379b1a10
#
_entry.id   1b434fbb969735ce8e82f84b379b1a10
#
_cell.length_a   1.000
_cell.length_b   1.000
_cell.length_c   1.000
_cell.angle_alpha   90.00
_cell.angle_beta   90.00
_cell.angle_gamma   90.00
#
_symmetry.space_group_name_H-M   'P 1'
#
loop_
_entity.id
_entity.type
_entity.pdbx_description
1 polymer ?
#
loop_
_entity_poly.entity_id
_entity_poly.type
_entity_poly.pdbx_seq_one_letter_code
_entity_poly.pdbx_strand_id
1 'polypeptide(L)'
;MGPESVLTRRTLLSGGALFSLTGLLAACGQQANNEAAATTSAAPSETAAASAAASESPSASATPSTVRGYSGGSKAPDGEYRPADKYGPAQNVPKPNAPEDGYREKSIDGIRKTLDAWIMWGNYGTQTGDYSMARKFMSPSFEDEIKAYSDVEDLYKSGGWIIGGINHYLADGNPWSEDGETYFWKAYREWDSETYVESDGSWRKWSNDDKTDDTFKFEMKHNGQKWEIMNYEPVED
;
A
#
# COMPACT_ATOMS: atom_id res chain seq x y z
N MET A 1 -22.42 22.35 -6.98
CA MET A 1 -21.05 21.84 -7.03
C MET A 1 -20.47 22.10 -5.65
N GLY A 2 -20.44 21.10 -4.80
CA GLY A 2 -19.82 21.20 -3.47
C GLY A 2 -18.37 20.76 -3.56
N PRO A 3 -17.48 21.31 -2.74
CA PRO A 3 -16.08 20.88 -2.75
C PRO A 3 -16.01 19.45 -2.21
N GLU A 4 -15.56 18.52 -3.03
CA GLU A 4 -15.18 17.21 -2.57
C GLU A 4 -13.91 17.36 -1.72
N SER A 5 -14.05 17.04 -0.45
CA SER A 5 -12.95 17.09 0.51
C SER A 5 -11.91 16.06 0.10
N VAL A 6 -10.73 16.53 -0.28
CA VAL A 6 -9.55 15.68 -0.42
C VAL A 6 -9.22 15.13 0.98
N LEU A 7 -9.65 13.90 1.26
CA LEU A 7 -9.37 13.24 2.52
C LEU A 7 -7.89 12.83 2.52
N THR A 8 -7.08 13.61 3.20
CA THR A 8 -5.68 13.23 3.44
C THR A 8 -5.62 11.97 4.29
N ARG A 9 -4.59 11.14 4.09
CA ARG A 9 -4.31 9.90 4.85
C ARG A 9 -4.47 10.10 6.37
N ARG A 10 -4.08 11.27 6.84
CA ARG A 10 -4.16 11.69 8.25
C ARG A 10 -5.60 11.79 8.77
N THR A 11 -6.52 12.30 7.96
CA THR A 11 -7.93 12.49 8.34
C THR A 11 -8.67 11.16 8.45
N LEU A 12 -8.22 10.12 7.72
CA LEU A 12 -8.86 8.80 7.72
C LEU A 12 -8.41 7.90 8.86
N LEU A 13 -7.19 8.07 9.37
CA LEU A 13 -6.67 7.25 10.46
C LEU A 13 -7.07 7.78 11.84
N SER A 14 -7.32 9.10 11.98
CA SER A 14 -7.79 9.71 13.22
C SER A 14 -9.31 9.68 13.40
N GLY A 15 -10.08 9.28 12.38
CA GLY A 15 -11.54 9.21 12.39
C GLY A 15 -12.09 7.87 12.87
N GLY A 16 -11.64 7.34 13.99
CA GLY A 16 -12.23 6.20 14.69
C GLY A 16 -13.57 6.54 15.34
N ALA A 17 -14.58 6.94 14.58
CA ALA A 17 -15.94 7.10 15.06
C ALA A 17 -16.68 5.79 14.91
N LEU A 18 -17.01 5.20 16.05
CA LEU A 18 -17.98 4.12 16.23
C LEU A 18 -19.32 4.50 15.59
N PHE A 19 -19.62 3.99 14.41
CA PHE A 19 -20.99 3.95 13.90
C PHE A 19 -21.53 2.54 14.04
N SER A 20 -22.36 2.39 15.04
CA SER A 20 -23.29 1.27 15.23
C SER A 20 -24.20 1.14 14.01
N LEU A 21 -24.09 0.03 13.31
CA LEU A 21 -25.01 -0.40 12.25
C LEU A 21 -26.26 -1.00 12.85
N THR A 22 -27.35 -0.25 12.83
CA THR A 22 -28.69 -0.80 12.88
C THR A 22 -29.31 -0.72 11.49
N GLY A 23 -29.54 -1.89 10.91
CA GLY A 23 -30.60 -2.31 10.03
C GLY A 23 -31.00 -1.49 8.82
N LEU A 24 -31.01 -2.16 7.69
CA LEU A 24 -32.22 -2.32 6.85
C LEU A 24 -31.95 -3.30 5.72
N LEU A 25 -32.53 -4.47 5.85
CA LEU A 25 -32.87 -5.40 4.76
C LEU A 25 -34.02 -4.81 3.94
N ALA A 26 -33.88 -4.74 2.64
CA ALA A 26 -34.94 -4.87 1.63
C ALA A 26 -34.28 -4.73 0.26
N ALA A 27 -34.32 -5.71 -0.50
CA ALA A 27 -35.31 -6.31 -1.35
C ALA A 27 -34.93 -6.26 -2.83
N CYS A 28 -35.02 -7.46 -3.45
CA CYS A 28 -35.46 -7.76 -4.83
C CYS A 28 -34.63 -7.11 -5.96
N GLY A 29 -33.94 -7.88 -6.76
CA GLY A 29 -34.53 -8.87 -7.69
C GLY A 29 -34.52 -8.29 -9.06
N GLN A 30 -33.76 -8.87 -9.97
CA GLN A 30 -34.25 -9.19 -11.28
C GLN A 30 -33.23 -10.01 -12.07
N GLN A 31 -33.60 -11.21 -12.25
CA GLN A 31 -33.14 -12.20 -13.19
C GLN A 31 -33.49 -11.73 -14.61
N ALA A 32 -32.54 -11.74 -15.51
CA ALA A 32 -32.87 -11.71 -16.94
C ALA A 32 -32.20 -12.90 -17.59
N ASN A 33 -33.04 -13.90 -17.82
CA ASN A 33 -32.81 -14.98 -18.75
C ASN A 33 -32.66 -14.43 -20.17
N ASN A 34 -31.74 -15.00 -20.92
CA ASN A 34 -31.88 -15.09 -22.36
C ASN A 34 -31.48 -16.50 -22.80
N GLU A 35 -32.49 -17.30 -22.99
CA GLU A 35 -32.49 -18.48 -23.87
C GLU A 35 -32.54 -18.04 -25.32
N ALA A 36 -31.80 -18.71 -26.16
CA ALA A 36 -32.17 -19.07 -27.54
C ALA A 36 -31.07 -20.01 -28.03
N ALA A 37 -31.34 -21.16 -28.21
CA ALA A 37 -32.12 -21.95 -29.17
C ALA A 37 -31.18 -22.89 -29.94
N ALA A 38 -31.52 -24.14 -29.82
CA ALA A 38 -30.93 -25.30 -30.46
C ALA A 38 -31.07 -25.30 -31.99
N THR A 39 -30.16 -25.95 -32.66
CA THR A 39 -30.52 -26.77 -33.83
C THR A 39 -29.60 -27.98 -33.94
N THR A 40 -30.28 -29.08 -33.99
CA THR A 40 -29.93 -30.47 -34.26
C THR A 40 -29.30 -30.67 -35.64
N SER A 41 -28.37 -31.63 -35.80
CA SER A 41 -28.53 -32.72 -36.75
C SER A 41 -27.38 -33.73 -36.74
N ALA A 42 -27.67 -34.91 -36.35
CA ALA A 42 -27.47 -36.23 -36.96
C ALA A 42 -26.04 -36.77 -37.17
N ALA A 43 -25.82 -37.89 -36.55
CA ALA A 43 -24.82 -38.94 -36.86
C ALA A 43 -25.21 -39.73 -38.14
N PRO A 44 -24.36 -40.63 -38.70
CA PRO A 44 -24.14 -41.92 -38.06
C PRO A 44 -22.73 -42.55 -38.23
N SER A 45 -22.44 -43.43 -37.32
CA SER A 45 -22.07 -44.86 -37.37
C SER A 45 -20.80 -45.37 -38.06
N GLU A 46 -20.11 -46.12 -37.30
CA GLU A 46 -19.52 -47.47 -37.33
C GLU A 46 -18.02 -47.52 -37.71
N THR A 47 -17.12 -48.29 -37.15
CA THR A 47 -17.13 -49.60 -36.52
C THR A 47 -15.74 -49.86 -35.87
N ALA A 48 -15.78 -50.46 -34.71
CA ALA A 48 -14.89 -51.38 -34.03
C ALA A 48 -13.40 -51.57 -34.42
N ALA A 49 -12.53 -51.58 -33.44
CA ALA A 49 -11.87 -52.81 -32.95
C ALA A 49 -11.01 -52.51 -31.70
N ALA A 50 -11.11 -53.43 -30.77
CA ALA A 50 -10.55 -53.48 -29.45
C ALA A 50 -8.99 -53.51 -29.42
N SER A 51 -8.39 -52.92 -28.40
CA SER A 51 -7.48 -53.66 -27.53
C SER A 51 -7.22 -52.95 -26.23
N ALA A 52 -7.21 -53.70 -25.16
CA ALA A 52 -7.04 -53.35 -23.78
C ALA A 52 -5.72 -52.69 -23.47
N ALA A 53 -5.72 -51.76 -22.53
CA ALA A 53 -5.01 -51.82 -21.25
C ALA A 53 -4.90 -50.46 -20.57
N ALA A 54 -4.98 -50.53 -19.26
CA ALA A 54 -4.59 -49.54 -18.27
C ALA A 54 -5.52 -48.36 -18.03
N SER A 55 -6.34 -48.61 -17.04
CA SER A 55 -7.04 -47.63 -16.20
C SER A 55 -6.00 -46.67 -15.59
N GLU A 56 -5.93 -45.48 -16.13
CA GLU A 56 -5.48 -44.34 -15.37
C GLU A 56 -6.67 -43.39 -15.20
N SER A 57 -7.13 -43.38 -13.95
CA SER A 57 -8.11 -42.43 -13.46
C SER A 57 -7.66 -41.02 -13.84
N PRO A 58 -8.46 -40.18 -14.48
CA PRO A 58 -8.10 -38.78 -14.63
C PRO A 58 -8.04 -38.18 -13.24
N SER A 59 -6.83 -37.93 -12.79
CA SER A 59 -6.57 -37.09 -11.64
C SER A 59 -7.33 -35.79 -11.88
N ALA A 60 -8.34 -35.55 -11.06
CA ALA A 60 -9.04 -34.27 -11.05
C ALA A 60 -7.99 -33.19 -10.98
N SER A 61 -7.90 -32.40 -12.05
CA SER A 61 -7.05 -31.21 -12.08
C SER A 61 -7.55 -30.33 -10.93
N ALA A 62 -6.84 -30.39 -9.81
CA ALA A 62 -7.11 -29.51 -8.69
C ALA A 62 -6.96 -28.09 -9.25
N THR A 63 -8.05 -27.35 -9.29
CA THR A 63 -8.03 -25.92 -9.53
C THR A 63 -6.96 -25.35 -8.59
N PRO A 64 -5.93 -24.67 -9.10
CA PRO A 64 -4.88 -24.16 -8.23
C PRO A 64 -5.54 -23.23 -7.22
N SER A 65 -5.55 -23.66 -5.97
CA SER A 65 -6.00 -22.82 -4.85
C SER A 65 -5.07 -21.65 -4.79
N THR A 66 -5.57 -20.44 -5.05
CA THR A 66 -4.81 -19.23 -4.91
C THR A 66 -4.35 -19.14 -3.47
N VAL A 67 -3.07 -19.33 -3.23
CA VAL A 67 -2.51 -19.24 -1.89
C VAL A 67 -2.42 -17.76 -1.55
N ARG A 68 -3.23 -17.35 -0.59
CA ARG A 68 -3.21 -15.98 -0.08
C ARG A 68 -1.81 -15.68 0.48
N GLY A 69 -1.31 -14.46 0.24
CA GLY A 69 0.02 -14.06 0.65
C GLY A 69 1.08 -14.15 -0.45
N TYR A 70 0.67 -14.46 -1.70
CA TYR A 70 1.56 -14.47 -2.85
C TYR A 70 1.02 -13.58 -3.95
N SER A 71 1.82 -12.64 -4.44
CA SER A 71 1.49 -11.78 -5.58
C SER A 71 1.26 -12.64 -6.83
N GLY A 72 0.24 -12.27 -7.63
CA GLY A 72 -0.12 -13.06 -8.81
C GLY A 72 -0.55 -14.49 -8.50
N GLY A 73 -0.82 -14.84 -7.23
CA GLY A 73 -1.24 -16.15 -6.78
C GLY A 73 -0.12 -17.21 -6.73
N SER A 74 1.15 -16.83 -6.91
CA SER A 74 2.29 -17.72 -6.85
C SER A 74 3.48 -17.08 -6.14
N LYS A 75 4.37 -17.91 -5.55
CA LYS A 75 5.61 -17.42 -4.96
C LYS A 75 6.55 -16.90 -6.06
N ALA A 76 7.13 -15.71 -5.83
CA ALA A 76 8.19 -15.20 -6.70
C ALA A 76 9.46 -16.04 -6.54
N PRO A 77 10.29 -16.20 -7.59
CA PRO A 77 11.63 -16.74 -7.46
C PRO A 77 12.45 -15.96 -6.41
N ASP A 78 13.37 -16.67 -5.75
CA ASP A 78 14.20 -16.05 -4.71
C ASP A 78 15.02 -14.88 -5.29
N GLY A 79 14.94 -13.73 -4.63
CA GLY A 79 15.62 -12.51 -5.04
C GLY A 79 14.91 -11.68 -6.12
N GLU A 80 13.90 -12.21 -6.79
CA GLU A 80 13.09 -11.44 -7.76
C GLU A 80 12.05 -10.61 -7.02
N TYR A 81 12.16 -9.28 -7.13
CA TYR A 81 11.14 -8.38 -6.58
C TYR A 81 9.83 -8.53 -7.36
N ARG A 82 8.75 -8.63 -6.61
CA ARG A 82 7.39 -8.61 -7.16
C ARG A 82 6.53 -7.65 -6.34
N PRO A 83 5.88 -6.66 -6.98
CA PRO A 83 5.00 -5.73 -6.27
C PRO A 83 3.78 -6.45 -5.72
N ALA A 84 3.16 -5.86 -4.70
CA ALA A 84 1.88 -6.32 -4.18
C ALA A 84 0.78 -6.22 -5.24
N ASP A 85 -0.14 -7.17 -5.21
CA ASP A 85 -1.33 -7.19 -6.04
C ASP A 85 -2.55 -7.70 -5.25
N LYS A 86 -3.68 -7.92 -5.93
CA LYS A 86 -4.92 -8.41 -5.31
C LYS A 86 -4.81 -9.82 -4.70
N TYR A 87 -3.75 -10.54 -4.98
CA TYR A 87 -3.55 -11.92 -4.50
C TYR A 87 -2.61 -12.00 -3.31
N GLY A 88 -1.76 -10.98 -3.10
CA GLY A 88 -0.85 -11.00 -1.96
C GLY A 88 0.09 -9.79 -1.87
N PRO A 89 0.85 -9.73 -0.77
CA PRO A 89 1.80 -8.67 -0.51
C PRO A 89 2.98 -8.70 -1.48
N ALA A 90 3.74 -7.61 -1.50
CA ALA A 90 5.01 -7.57 -2.22
C ALA A 90 5.97 -8.65 -1.72
N GLN A 91 6.77 -9.19 -2.64
CA GLN A 91 7.73 -10.24 -2.35
C GLN A 91 9.15 -9.78 -2.69
N ASN A 92 10.11 -10.25 -1.90
CA ASN A 92 11.53 -9.95 -2.10
C ASN A 92 11.78 -8.44 -2.23
N VAL A 93 11.09 -7.62 -1.41
CA VAL A 93 11.24 -6.16 -1.43
C VAL A 93 12.68 -5.80 -1.12
N PRO A 94 13.38 -5.07 -2.01
CA PRO A 94 14.75 -4.67 -1.76
C PRO A 94 14.84 -3.81 -0.51
N LYS A 95 15.70 -4.23 0.42
CA LYS A 95 15.94 -3.44 1.62
C LYS A 95 16.71 -2.16 1.25
N PRO A 96 16.24 -0.99 1.71
CA PRO A 96 16.95 0.26 1.46
C PRO A 96 18.39 0.25 2.00
N ASN A 97 19.26 0.98 1.34
CA ASN A 97 20.61 1.20 1.83
C ASN A 97 20.61 1.95 3.18
N ALA A 98 21.73 1.89 3.88
CA ALA A 98 21.94 2.76 5.03
C ALA A 98 21.80 4.23 4.60
N PRO A 99 21.41 5.12 5.52
CA PRO A 99 21.40 6.54 5.25
C PRO A 99 22.76 7.02 4.76
N GLU A 100 22.77 8.01 3.88
CA GLU A 100 24.00 8.61 3.40
C GLU A 100 24.84 9.19 4.55
N ASP A 101 26.16 9.09 4.44
CA ASP A 101 27.07 9.69 5.42
C ASP A 101 26.80 11.18 5.61
N GLY A 102 26.87 11.66 6.84
CA GLY A 102 26.54 13.03 7.19
C GLY A 102 25.06 13.32 7.47
N TYR A 103 24.16 12.33 7.37
CA TYR A 103 22.72 12.54 7.67
C TYR A 103 22.46 13.03 9.10
N ARG A 104 23.42 12.82 10.02
CA ARG A 104 23.33 13.29 11.42
C ARG A 104 23.89 14.68 11.64
N GLU A 105 24.60 15.25 10.67
CA GLU A 105 25.21 16.54 10.82
C GLU A 105 24.16 17.66 10.94
N LYS A 106 24.39 18.62 11.81
CA LYS A 106 23.53 19.80 11.96
C LYS A 106 23.77 20.75 10.78
N SER A 107 23.29 20.36 9.60
CA SER A 107 23.43 21.06 8.33
C SER A 107 22.19 20.88 7.47
N ILE A 108 22.02 21.72 6.45
CA ILE A 108 20.94 21.58 5.44
C ILE A 108 21.05 20.25 4.69
N ASP A 109 22.27 19.81 4.39
CA ASP A 109 22.49 18.51 3.75
C ASP A 109 22.10 17.34 4.67
N GLY A 110 22.36 17.47 5.98
CA GLY A 110 21.89 16.51 6.99
C GLY A 110 20.35 16.42 7.06
N ILE A 111 19.65 17.55 6.94
CA ILE A 111 18.17 17.57 6.84
C ILE A 111 17.71 16.77 5.62
N ARG A 112 18.27 17.08 4.44
CA ARG A 112 17.93 16.40 3.19
C ARG A 112 18.12 14.89 3.30
N LYS A 113 19.32 14.47 3.71
CA LYS A 113 19.66 13.05 3.85
C LYS A 113 18.78 12.31 4.86
N THR A 114 18.38 12.99 5.94
CA THR A 114 17.45 12.42 6.93
C THR A 114 16.06 12.23 6.34
N LEU A 115 15.55 13.22 5.60
CA LEU A 115 14.24 13.13 4.97
C LEU A 115 14.23 12.04 3.88
N ASP A 116 15.27 11.99 3.02
CA ASP A 116 15.42 10.96 1.99
C ASP A 116 15.45 9.55 2.60
N ALA A 117 16.21 9.36 3.68
CA ALA A 117 16.27 8.09 4.38
C ALA A 117 14.92 7.70 4.99
N TRP A 118 14.20 8.65 5.60
CA TRP A 118 12.86 8.40 6.14
C TRP A 118 11.87 7.99 5.05
N ILE A 119 11.88 8.65 3.90
CA ILE A 119 11.02 8.33 2.75
C ILE A 119 11.32 6.92 2.23
N MET A 120 12.58 6.58 1.99
CA MET A 120 12.98 5.26 1.51
C MET A 120 12.55 4.15 2.47
N TRP A 121 12.78 4.31 3.77
CA TRP A 121 12.41 3.32 4.77
C TRP A 121 10.90 3.31 5.04
N GLY A 122 10.20 4.43 4.87
CA GLY A 122 8.75 4.51 4.88
C GLY A 122 8.13 3.69 3.75
N ASN A 123 8.63 3.87 2.53
CA ASN A 123 8.20 3.09 1.36
C ASN A 123 8.48 1.58 1.51
N TYR A 124 9.60 1.23 2.16
CA TYR A 124 9.88 -0.16 2.52
C TYR A 124 8.85 -0.69 3.51
N GLY A 125 8.54 0.07 4.55
CA GLY A 125 7.51 -0.26 5.54
C GLY A 125 6.12 -0.43 4.91
N THR A 126 5.74 0.43 3.97
CA THR A 126 4.47 0.32 3.23
C THR A 126 4.36 -1.01 2.49
N GLN A 127 5.46 -1.53 1.94
CA GLN A 127 5.46 -2.79 1.20
C GLN A 127 5.62 -4.04 2.06
N THR A 128 6.16 -3.92 3.26
CA THR A 128 6.55 -5.07 4.09
C THR A 128 5.89 -5.13 5.46
N GLY A 129 5.31 -4.03 5.92
CA GLY A 129 4.87 -3.86 7.30
C GLY A 129 6.02 -3.61 8.29
N ASP A 130 7.27 -3.42 7.84
CA ASP A 130 8.42 -3.16 8.72
C ASP A 130 8.84 -1.68 8.68
N TYR A 131 8.35 -0.90 9.63
CA TYR A 131 8.71 0.51 9.80
C TYR A 131 9.81 0.73 10.85
N SER A 132 10.46 -0.32 11.32
CA SER A 132 11.46 -0.24 12.41
C SER A 132 12.59 0.78 12.14
N MET A 133 13.00 0.90 10.87
CA MET A 133 14.02 1.87 10.48
C MET A 133 13.44 3.27 10.24
N ALA A 134 12.27 3.40 9.59
CA ALA A 134 11.63 4.70 9.37
C ALA A 134 11.39 5.45 10.69
N ARG A 135 10.96 4.74 11.74
CA ARG A 135 10.76 5.30 13.09
C ARG A 135 12.01 5.93 13.68
N LYS A 136 13.23 5.53 13.27
CA LYS A 136 14.47 6.09 13.79
C LYS A 136 14.73 7.53 13.34
N PHE A 137 14.04 7.99 12.32
CA PHE A 137 14.17 9.36 11.79
C PHE A 137 13.09 10.30 12.34
N MET A 138 12.16 9.77 13.14
CA MET A 138 11.04 10.52 13.67
C MET A 138 11.26 10.86 15.14
N SER A 139 10.67 11.98 15.55
CA SER A 139 10.53 12.29 16.96
C SER A 139 9.49 11.40 17.62
N PRO A 140 9.68 10.98 18.87
CA PRO A 140 8.63 10.32 19.65
C PRO A 140 7.36 11.15 19.81
N SER A 141 7.44 12.48 19.65
CA SER A 141 6.26 13.37 19.68
C SER A 141 5.41 13.34 18.42
N PHE A 142 5.88 12.70 17.35
CA PHE A 142 5.10 12.55 16.11
C PHE A 142 4.11 11.38 16.21
N GLU A 143 3.16 11.50 17.15
CA GLU A 143 2.26 10.42 17.55
C GLU A 143 1.37 9.91 16.43
N ASP A 144 0.86 10.81 15.58
CA ASP A 144 -0.03 10.46 14.47
C ASP A 144 0.65 9.54 13.45
N GLU A 145 1.88 9.84 13.05
CA GLU A 145 2.62 9.02 12.10
C GLU A 145 3.09 7.71 12.72
N ILE A 146 3.50 7.75 14.01
CA ILE A 146 3.82 6.54 14.77
C ILE A 146 2.62 5.61 14.84
N LYS A 147 1.42 6.17 15.07
CA LYS A 147 0.18 5.39 15.05
C LYS A 147 -0.11 4.84 13.67
N ALA A 148 0.00 5.65 12.61
CA ALA A 148 -0.19 5.20 11.24
C ALA A 148 0.70 4.00 10.88
N TYR A 149 1.98 4.05 11.27
CA TYR A 149 2.90 2.93 11.09
C TYR A 149 2.47 1.68 11.86
N SER A 150 1.99 1.87 13.11
CA SER A 150 1.50 0.75 13.92
C SER A 150 0.26 0.11 13.31
N ASP A 151 -0.67 0.91 12.78
CA ASP A 151 -1.87 0.42 12.12
C ASP A 151 -1.51 -0.43 10.87
N VAL A 152 -0.51 -0.02 10.10
CA VAL A 152 -0.02 -0.80 8.95
C VAL A 152 0.71 -2.07 9.39
N GLU A 153 1.56 -1.99 10.41
CA GLU A 153 2.21 -3.18 10.99
C GLU A 153 1.19 -4.22 11.44
N ASP A 154 0.09 -3.77 12.06
CA ASP A 154 -0.99 -4.66 12.51
C ASP A 154 -1.81 -5.22 11.34
N LEU A 155 -2.03 -4.45 10.28
CA LEU A 155 -2.59 -4.95 9.02
C LEU A 155 -1.77 -6.13 8.49
N TYR A 156 -0.45 -5.97 8.37
CA TYR A 156 0.43 -7.03 7.88
C TYR A 156 0.47 -8.26 8.82
N LYS A 157 0.52 -8.03 10.13
CA LYS A 157 0.45 -9.12 11.14
C LYS A 157 -0.86 -9.92 11.05
N SER A 158 -1.96 -9.26 10.71
CA SER A 158 -3.26 -9.93 10.52
C SER A 158 -3.37 -10.68 9.20
N GLY A 159 -2.37 -10.58 8.32
CA GLY A 159 -2.36 -11.19 6.99
C GLY A 159 -2.98 -10.32 5.89
N GLY A 160 -3.18 -9.03 6.16
CA GLY A 160 -3.48 -8.03 5.16
C GLY A 160 -2.22 -7.45 4.51
N TRP A 161 -2.38 -6.56 3.55
CA TRP A 161 -1.27 -5.88 2.88
C TRP A 161 -1.71 -4.60 2.18
N ILE A 162 -0.72 -3.84 1.68
CA ILE A 162 -0.96 -2.63 0.89
C ILE A 162 -0.50 -2.87 -0.55
N ILE A 163 -1.34 -2.43 -1.52
CA ILE A 163 -0.99 -2.38 -2.94
C ILE A 163 -0.74 -0.92 -3.29
N GLY A 164 0.41 -0.62 -3.90
CA GLY A 164 0.82 0.76 -4.17
C GLY A 164 1.28 1.48 -2.90
N GLY A 165 0.86 2.73 -2.72
CA GLY A 165 1.20 3.53 -1.54
C GLY A 165 2.68 3.96 -1.49
N ILE A 166 3.36 3.95 -2.63
CA ILE A 166 4.73 4.43 -2.74
C ILE A 166 4.69 5.95 -2.92
N ASN A 167 5.36 6.65 -2.04
CA ASN A 167 5.42 8.10 -2.05
C ASN A 167 6.79 8.57 -2.56
N HIS A 168 6.76 9.56 -3.44
CA HIS A 168 7.92 10.33 -3.84
C HIS A 168 7.72 11.77 -3.37
N TYR A 169 8.74 12.37 -2.80
CA TYR A 169 8.70 13.76 -2.38
C TYR A 169 9.75 14.56 -3.14
N LEU A 170 9.29 15.61 -3.80
CA LEU A 170 10.14 16.58 -4.50
C LEU A 170 10.24 17.83 -3.63
N ALA A 171 11.42 18.11 -3.13
CA ALA A 171 11.68 19.27 -2.29
C ALA A 171 11.45 20.57 -3.05
N ASP A 172 10.73 21.51 -2.44
CA ASP A 172 10.52 22.87 -2.93
C ASP A 172 11.48 23.84 -2.23
N GLY A 173 12.46 24.31 -2.97
CA GLY A 173 13.47 25.23 -2.47
C GLY A 173 14.37 24.63 -1.38
N ASN A 174 14.83 25.50 -0.49
CA ASN A 174 15.71 25.13 0.64
C ASN A 174 14.92 25.13 1.96
N PRO A 175 15.30 24.30 2.92
CA PRO A 175 14.80 24.42 4.29
C PRO A 175 15.05 25.81 4.86
N TRP A 176 14.12 26.31 5.65
CA TRP A 176 14.25 27.59 6.35
C TRP A 176 14.01 27.41 7.85
N SER A 177 14.47 28.34 8.64
CA SER A 177 14.29 28.40 10.07
C SER A 177 14.17 29.85 10.52
N GLU A 178 13.33 30.11 11.52
CA GLU A 178 13.21 31.42 12.15
C GLU A 178 14.05 31.55 13.41
N ASP A 179 14.30 30.42 14.09
CA ASP A 179 15.00 30.33 15.37
C ASP A 179 16.40 29.69 15.28
N GLY A 180 16.77 29.16 14.12
CA GLY A 180 18.01 28.42 13.91
C GLY A 180 18.07 27.04 14.54
N GLU A 181 16.93 26.56 15.12
CA GLU A 181 16.81 25.26 15.76
C GLU A 181 15.80 24.36 15.07
N THR A 182 14.60 24.89 14.79
CA THR A 182 13.52 24.22 14.09
C THR A 182 13.53 24.60 12.63
N TYR A 183 13.60 23.63 11.76
CA TYR A 183 13.65 23.82 10.32
C TYR A 183 12.38 23.33 9.67
N PHE A 184 11.92 24.08 8.68
CA PHE A 184 10.77 23.75 7.87
C PHE A 184 11.21 23.52 6.43
N TRP A 185 10.57 22.55 5.76
CA TRP A 185 10.82 22.31 4.36
C TRP A 185 9.54 21.94 3.65
N LYS A 186 9.24 22.60 2.56
CA LYS A 186 8.13 22.22 1.68
C LYS A 186 8.57 21.13 0.71
N ALA A 187 7.69 20.19 0.47
CA ALA A 187 7.88 19.18 -0.56
C ALA A 187 6.54 18.78 -1.19
N TYR A 188 6.57 18.53 -2.48
CA TYR A 188 5.43 17.98 -3.22
C TYR A 188 5.47 16.46 -3.13
N ARG A 189 4.34 15.85 -2.78
CA ARG A 189 4.19 14.41 -2.77
C ARG A 189 3.58 13.92 -4.07
N GLU A 190 4.33 13.12 -4.79
CA GLU A 190 3.84 12.37 -5.94
C GLU A 190 3.39 10.97 -5.49
N TRP A 191 2.19 10.59 -5.84
CA TRP A 191 1.64 9.27 -5.57
C TRP A 191 0.51 8.95 -6.54
N ASP A 192 0.23 7.67 -6.79
CA ASP A 192 -0.84 7.24 -7.69
C ASP A 192 -2.06 6.75 -6.93
N SER A 193 -1.91 5.64 -6.24
CA SER A 193 -2.97 5.03 -5.46
C SER A 193 -2.43 4.17 -4.34
N GLU A 194 -3.27 3.95 -3.35
CA GLU A 194 -2.98 3.10 -2.22
C GLU A 194 -4.22 2.25 -1.92
N THR A 195 -4.05 0.94 -1.83
CA THR A 195 -5.14 0.01 -1.50
C THR A 195 -4.76 -0.85 -0.32
N TYR A 196 -5.51 -0.77 0.75
CA TYR A 196 -5.39 -1.62 1.92
C TYR A 196 -6.26 -2.86 1.70
N VAL A 197 -5.66 -4.02 1.73
CA VAL A 197 -6.35 -5.31 1.63
C VAL A 197 -6.33 -5.97 3.00
N GLU A 198 -7.50 -6.18 3.56
CA GLU A 198 -7.66 -6.79 4.87
C GLU A 198 -7.52 -8.32 4.82
N SER A 199 -7.31 -8.93 5.99
CA SER A 199 -7.15 -10.38 6.07
C SER A 199 -8.37 -11.19 5.62
N ASP A 200 -9.58 -10.63 5.66
CA ASP A 200 -10.80 -11.24 5.16
C ASP A 200 -11.04 -11.05 3.65
N GLY A 201 -10.17 -10.27 2.99
CA GLY A 201 -10.24 -9.94 1.58
C GLY A 201 -11.03 -8.67 1.27
N SER A 202 -11.62 -8.02 2.24
CA SER A 202 -12.15 -6.67 2.06
C SER A 202 -11.01 -5.69 1.76
N TRP A 203 -11.34 -4.57 1.11
CA TRP A 203 -10.32 -3.60 0.73
C TRP A 203 -10.86 -2.17 0.73
N ARG A 204 -9.96 -1.23 0.90
CA ARG A 204 -10.19 0.21 0.80
C ARG A 204 -9.14 0.82 -0.11
N LYS A 205 -9.55 1.66 -1.04
CA LYS A 205 -8.66 2.31 -2.01
C LYS A 205 -8.78 3.82 -1.92
N TRP A 206 -7.63 4.47 -2.00
CA TRP A 206 -7.48 5.90 -2.27
C TRP A 206 -6.69 6.05 -3.56
N SER A 207 -7.03 7.05 -4.35
CA SER A 207 -6.35 7.32 -5.60
C SER A 207 -6.19 8.82 -5.81
N ASN A 208 -5.10 9.18 -6.46
CA ASN A 208 -4.80 10.52 -6.92
C ASN A 208 -5.12 10.61 -8.42
N ASP A 209 -6.40 10.44 -8.77
CA ASP A 209 -6.83 10.37 -10.16
C ASP A 209 -6.63 11.72 -10.89
N ASP A 210 -6.73 12.81 -10.16
CA ASP A 210 -6.54 14.17 -10.70
C ASP A 210 -5.06 14.53 -10.89
N LYS A 211 -4.14 13.67 -10.44
CA LYS A 211 -2.68 13.89 -10.49
C LYS A 211 -2.27 15.24 -9.87
N THR A 212 -2.98 15.63 -8.82
CA THR A 212 -2.65 16.81 -8.04
C THR A 212 -1.48 16.50 -7.11
N ASP A 213 -0.54 17.44 -7.05
CA ASP A 213 0.57 17.33 -6.10
C ASP A 213 0.09 17.78 -4.72
N ASP A 214 0.16 16.89 -3.77
CA ASP A 214 -0.07 17.26 -2.37
C ASP A 214 1.20 17.96 -1.85
N THR A 215 1.07 19.21 -1.46
CA THR A 215 2.18 19.94 -0.85
C THR A 215 2.18 19.74 0.67
N PHE A 216 3.32 19.37 1.20
CA PHE A 216 3.52 19.21 2.64
C PHE A 216 4.63 20.13 3.15
N LYS A 217 4.44 20.64 4.36
CA LYS A 217 5.47 21.33 5.14
C LYS A 217 5.97 20.38 6.22
N PHE A 218 7.20 19.93 6.10
CA PHE A 218 7.89 19.14 7.11
C PHE A 218 8.48 20.04 8.17
N GLU A 219 8.36 19.64 9.43
CA GLU A 219 9.03 20.25 10.56
C GLU A 219 10.11 19.30 11.06
N MET A 220 11.35 19.80 11.16
CA MET A 220 12.52 19.03 11.55
C MET A 220 13.33 19.74 12.63
N LYS A 221 13.84 18.99 13.59
CA LYS A 221 14.67 19.50 14.68
C LYS A 221 15.89 18.61 14.91
N HIS A 222 17.04 19.23 15.19
CA HIS A 222 18.25 18.51 15.58
C HIS A 222 18.30 18.33 17.09
N ASN A 223 18.32 17.08 17.58
CA ASN A 223 18.28 16.74 19.00
C ASN A 223 19.67 16.72 19.67
N GLY A 224 20.71 17.23 18.99
CA GLY A 224 22.11 17.19 19.43
C GLY A 224 22.90 15.99 18.87
N GLN A 225 22.22 14.96 18.37
CA GLN A 225 22.85 13.75 17.80
C GLN A 225 22.45 13.50 16.34
N LYS A 226 21.23 13.87 15.98
CA LYS A 226 20.64 13.64 14.65
C LYS A 226 19.48 14.58 14.40
N TRP A 227 19.08 14.69 13.15
CA TRP A 227 17.80 15.29 12.78
C TRP A 227 16.65 14.35 13.07
N GLU A 228 15.53 14.90 13.50
CA GLU A 228 14.26 14.20 13.72
C GLU A 228 13.15 14.96 13.02
N ILE A 229 12.27 14.19 12.34
CA ILE A 229 11.03 14.71 11.76
C ILE A 229 10.05 14.81 12.91
N MET A 230 9.62 16.03 13.21
CA MET A 230 8.71 16.34 14.32
C MET A 230 7.26 16.20 13.90
N ASN A 231 6.99 16.62 12.67
CA ASN A 231 5.68 16.67 12.08
C ASN A 231 5.76 16.91 10.58
N TYR A 232 4.65 16.70 9.87
CA TYR A 232 4.37 17.31 8.57
C TYR A 232 2.89 17.64 8.48
N GLU A 233 2.58 18.69 7.75
CA GLU A 233 1.20 19.14 7.54
C GLU A 233 0.97 19.51 6.07
N PRO A 234 -0.23 19.27 5.52
CA PRO A 234 -0.56 19.75 4.19
C PRO A 234 -0.51 21.28 4.18
N VAL A 235 -0.05 21.83 3.07
CA VAL A 235 -0.08 23.28 2.82
C VAL A 235 -1.34 23.54 2.00
N GLU A 236 -2.25 24.33 2.55
CA GLU A 236 -3.40 24.81 1.80
C GLU A 236 -2.93 25.97 0.89
N ASP A 237 -3.23 25.89 -0.41
CA ASP A 237 -2.99 26.95 -1.38
C ASP A 237 -3.98 28.12 -1.25
#